data_6cfc7610b7850cba3fbcc086f18350bf
#
_entry.id   6cfc7610b7850cba3fbcc086f18350bf
#
_cell.length_a   1.000
_cell.length_b   1.000
_cell.length_c   1.000
_cell.angle_alpha   90.00
_cell.angle_beta   90.00
_cell.angle_gamma   90.00
#
_symmetry.space_group_name_H-M   'P 1'
#
loop_
_entity.id
_entity.type
_entity.pdbx_description
1 polymer ?
#
loop_
_entity_poly.entity_id
_entity_poly.type
_entity_poly.pdbx_seq_one_letter_code
_entity_poly.pdbx_strand_id
1 'polypeptide(L)'
;MLRSYLRLAIRTLRRRLGYTVVNVIGLTVGLACCALVAVFLQYELTWDAHHEDADRIYRIVTSRPGGGDFSTIIFGEGRDMSGKEQRAYAEQLVARVPEIEQATNYVILDELRYIETADGDKFKSDRRLATNTGPAFADLFTFERTQGAPLTEALRAPRSAVLPASTARRYFGDADPIGETLTIGSTEVTVRAVIADPPPNSRITFDLALQLREVPNWGAYHYIRLAEGADPDAVAPKVTAALYEINPSRLEVEKEGEAYEEHLQALTDIHFAERALYDASPHRDPAYLWVFAAIGLLLLVITTINYANLGLALYADRNAEIGVRKAMGGHRGQIAGQFLVEAGLLALACVPLALGACAAVLPAFNALMGTEIGAGRLVQPSVLGAMTGLALLVGLIAGGYPALVLARRRAVDLFGRSLSSGGGRRGWSVRHGLIALQFVVLIGLGSLSWVAYDQLTYMQDEGLGYDTANVVRTNFSGDSTAYQQFRQRLEQSAAVDG
;
A
#
# COMPACT_ATOMS: atom_id res chain seq x y z
N MET A 1 39.63 -12.75 18.07
CA MET A 1 39.62 -11.34 17.61
C MET A 1 38.24 -10.70 17.73
N LEU A 2 37.17 -11.27 17.21
CA LEU A 2 35.81 -10.66 17.26
C LEU A 2 35.34 -10.35 18.69
N ARG A 3 35.53 -11.28 19.64
CA ARG A 3 35.16 -11.07 21.07
C ARG A 3 35.91 -9.90 21.72
N SER A 4 37.15 -9.66 21.34
CA SER A 4 37.94 -8.51 21.86
C SER A 4 37.45 -7.19 21.27
N TYR A 5 37.11 -7.16 19.97
CA TYR A 5 36.53 -5.98 19.34
C TYR A 5 35.14 -5.64 19.94
N LEU A 6 34.31 -6.64 20.22
CA LEU A 6 32.99 -6.45 20.83
C LEU A 6 33.09 -5.83 22.23
N ARG A 7 33.98 -6.38 23.09
CA ARG A 7 34.21 -5.82 24.45
C ARG A 7 34.74 -4.37 24.40
N LEU A 8 35.64 -4.11 23.45
CA LEU A 8 36.23 -2.78 23.30
C LEU A 8 35.18 -1.79 22.79
N ALA A 9 34.34 -2.17 21.82
CA ALA A 9 33.23 -1.37 21.30
C ALA A 9 32.26 -0.96 22.43
N ILE A 10 31.77 -1.93 23.21
CA ILE A 10 30.87 -1.67 24.34
C ILE A 10 31.51 -0.74 25.38
N ARG A 11 32.79 -0.94 25.69
CA ARG A 11 33.52 -0.09 26.64
C ARG A 11 33.66 1.34 26.11
N THR A 12 33.91 1.52 24.82
CA THR A 12 34.05 2.84 24.17
C THR A 12 32.72 3.60 24.20
N LEU A 13 31.65 2.92 23.82
CA LEU A 13 30.31 3.49 23.81
C LEU A 13 29.84 3.96 25.21
N ARG A 14 30.15 3.17 26.24
CA ARG A 14 29.82 3.54 27.63
C ARG A 14 30.66 4.71 28.18
N ARG A 15 31.92 4.88 27.72
CA ARG A 15 32.79 5.96 28.20
C ARG A 15 32.45 7.34 27.62
N ARG A 16 31.76 7.39 26.47
CA ARG A 16 31.42 8.64 25.76
C ARG A 16 29.89 8.75 25.51
N LEU A 17 29.13 8.77 26.61
CA LEU A 17 27.68 8.72 26.57
C LEU A 17 27.07 9.83 25.69
N GLY A 18 27.51 11.06 25.79
CA GLY A 18 26.97 12.18 24.99
C GLY A 18 27.07 11.94 23.48
N TYR A 19 28.25 11.50 23.03
CA TYR A 19 28.46 11.14 21.63
C TYR A 19 27.60 9.94 21.21
N THR A 20 27.56 8.91 22.04
CA THR A 20 26.77 7.71 21.75
C THR A 20 25.28 8.03 21.64
N VAL A 21 24.75 8.86 22.56
CA VAL A 21 23.34 9.28 22.56
C VAL A 21 22.99 10.05 21.28
N VAL A 22 23.80 11.04 20.88
CA VAL A 22 23.56 11.81 19.66
C VAL A 22 23.56 10.91 18.41
N ASN A 23 24.51 9.95 18.33
CA ASN A 23 24.55 8.99 17.22
C ASN A 23 23.36 8.04 17.23
N VAL A 24 22.99 7.52 18.42
CA VAL A 24 21.83 6.63 18.56
C VAL A 24 20.55 7.35 18.13
N ILE A 25 20.33 8.60 18.58
CA ILE A 25 19.19 9.38 18.16
C ILE A 25 19.18 9.59 16.64
N GLY A 26 20.30 10.08 16.06
CA GLY A 26 20.39 10.35 14.63
C GLY A 26 20.19 9.10 13.76
N LEU A 27 20.83 7.97 14.14
CA LEU A 27 20.65 6.70 13.45
C LEU A 27 19.23 6.15 13.63
N THR A 28 18.67 6.22 14.82
CA THR A 28 17.31 5.75 15.11
C THR A 28 16.29 6.49 14.25
N VAL A 29 16.36 7.82 14.22
CA VAL A 29 15.44 8.64 13.40
C VAL A 29 15.65 8.32 11.91
N GLY A 30 16.87 8.32 11.42
CA GLY A 30 17.13 8.05 10.00
C GLY A 30 16.69 6.64 9.57
N LEU A 31 17.01 5.62 10.38
CA LEU A 31 16.56 4.25 10.11
C LEU A 31 15.05 4.09 10.26
N ALA A 32 14.40 4.80 11.19
CA ALA A 32 12.95 4.79 11.34
C ALA A 32 12.23 5.36 10.10
N CYS A 33 12.74 6.48 9.58
CA CYS A 33 12.22 7.05 8.33
C CYS A 33 12.42 6.08 7.14
N CYS A 34 13.59 5.46 7.03
CA CYS A 34 13.84 4.44 6.01
C CYS A 34 12.94 3.22 6.17
N ALA A 35 12.67 2.78 7.42
CA ALA A 35 11.73 1.69 7.70
C ALA A 35 10.31 2.04 7.26
N LEU A 36 9.86 3.26 7.56
CA LEU A 36 8.53 3.74 7.18
C LEU A 36 8.36 3.75 5.67
N VAL A 37 9.35 4.30 4.94
CA VAL A 37 9.36 4.30 3.47
C VAL A 37 9.39 2.88 2.91
N ALA A 38 10.25 2.00 3.46
CA ALA A 38 10.36 0.62 2.99
C ALA A 38 9.05 -0.18 3.18
N VAL A 39 8.40 -0.03 4.34
CA VAL A 39 7.13 -0.71 4.63
C VAL A 39 5.99 -0.13 3.77
N PHE A 40 5.99 1.19 3.53
CA PHE A 40 5.04 1.83 2.62
C PHE A 40 5.21 1.32 1.19
N LEU A 41 6.44 1.32 0.65
CA LEU A 41 6.71 0.78 -0.69
C LEU A 41 6.35 -0.71 -0.79
N GLN A 42 6.65 -1.50 0.24
CA GLN A 42 6.23 -2.90 0.29
C GLN A 42 4.71 -3.04 0.27
N TYR A 43 3.99 -2.21 1.04
CA TYR A 43 2.53 -2.20 1.09
C TYR A 43 1.92 -1.90 -0.28
N GLU A 44 2.42 -0.88 -0.97
CA GLU A 44 1.94 -0.48 -2.30
C GLU A 44 2.29 -1.53 -3.37
N LEU A 45 3.54 -2.03 -3.39
CA LEU A 45 4.01 -2.99 -4.39
C LEU A 45 3.45 -4.41 -4.23
N THR A 46 2.85 -4.73 -3.07
CA THR A 46 2.25 -6.05 -2.82
C THR A 46 0.72 -6.01 -2.86
N TRP A 47 0.14 -5.04 -3.57
CA TRP A 47 -1.31 -4.92 -3.72
C TRP A 47 -1.85 -6.16 -4.44
N ASP A 48 -2.87 -6.81 -3.84
CA ASP A 48 -3.49 -8.06 -4.31
C ASP A 48 -2.55 -9.27 -4.54
N ALA A 49 -1.25 -9.15 -4.24
CA ALA A 49 -0.27 -10.21 -4.43
C ALA A 49 -0.43 -11.42 -3.48
N HIS A 50 -1.39 -11.37 -2.55
CA HIS A 50 -1.69 -12.46 -1.61
C HIS A 50 -2.59 -13.54 -2.20
N HIS A 51 -3.23 -13.28 -3.34
CA HIS A 51 -4.03 -14.27 -4.04
C HIS A 51 -3.14 -15.33 -4.69
N GLU A 52 -3.55 -16.59 -4.59
CA GLU A 52 -2.91 -17.68 -5.31
C GLU A 52 -3.03 -17.43 -6.82
N ASP A 53 -1.96 -17.63 -7.57
CA ASP A 53 -1.90 -17.33 -9.02
C ASP A 53 -2.21 -15.85 -9.39
N ALA A 54 -1.95 -14.88 -8.51
CA ALA A 54 -2.22 -13.46 -8.75
C ALA A 54 -1.62 -12.93 -10.06
N ASP A 55 -0.49 -13.49 -10.48
CA ASP A 55 0.22 -13.19 -11.73
C ASP A 55 -0.50 -13.70 -12.98
N ARG A 56 -1.46 -14.64 -12.82
CA ARG A 56 -2.30 -15.19 -13.90
C ARG A 56 -3.74 -14.69 -13.87
N ILE A 57 -4.10 -13.87 -12.86
CA ILE A 57 -5.44 -13.29 -12.75
C ILE A 57 -5.44 -11.93 -13.44
N TYR A 58 -6.42 -11.74 -14.32
CA TYR A 58 -6.61 -10.51 -15.09
C TYR A 58 -8.03 -10.00 -14.94
N ARG A 59 -8.16 -8.67 -14.91
CA ARG A 59 -9.44 -7.99 -15.07
C ARG A 59 -9.65 -7.69 -16.55
N ILE A 60 -10.88 -7.87 -17.03
CA ILE A 60 -11.27 -7.43 -18.37
C ILE A 60 -11.68 -5.97 -18.28
N VAL A 61 -11.02 -5.13 -19.07
CA VAL A 61 -11.30 -3.71 -19.24
C VAL A 61 -11.79 -3.49 -20.66
N THR A 62 -12.89 -2.81 -20.82
CA THR A 62 -13.48 -2.51 -22.13
C THR A 62 -13.12 -1.08 -22.53
N SER A 63 -12.47 -0.90 -23.67
CA SER A 63 -12.21 0.40 -24.27
C SER A 63 -13.25 0.72 -25.33
N ARG A 64 -13.68 1.99 -25.37
CA ARG A 64 -14.56 2.55 -26.39
C ARG A 64 -13.89 3.71 -27.08
N PRO A 65 -13.81 3.76 -28.42
CA PRO A 65 -13.27 4.90 -29.14
C PRO A 65 -13.96 6.21 -28.76
N GLY A 66 -13.18 7.18 -28.27
CA GLY A 66 -13.71 8.47 -27.81
C GLY A 66 -14.39 8.51 -26.45
N GLY A 67 -14.53 7.36 -25.76
CA GLY A 67 -15.25 7.24 -24.47
C GLY A 67 -14.41 6.83 -23.26
N GLY A 68 -13.14 6.48 -23.45
CA GLY A 68 -12.26 5.98 -22.38
C GLY A 68 -12.48 4.52 -22.02
N ASP A 69 -11.75 4.07 -21.02
CA ASP A 69 -11.75 2.68 -20.54
C ASP A 69 -12.78 2.47 -19.44
N PHE A 70 -13.49 1.36 -19.51
CA PHE A 70 -14.50 0.94 -18.54
C PHE A 70 -14.01 -0.29 -17.76
N SER A 71 -14.05 -0.20 -16.44
CA SER A 71 -13.66 -1.33 -15.55
C SER A 71 -14.76 -2.39 -15.42
N THR A 72 -15.95 -2.11 -15.90
CA THR A 72 -17.11 -3.01 -15.86
C THR A 72 -17.63 -3.25 -17.26
N ILE A 73 -18.00 -4.50 -17.54
CA ILE A 73 -18.73 -4.80 -18.79
C ILE A 73 -20.18 -4.41 -18.60
N ILE A 74 -20.66 -3.46 -19.41
CA ILE A 74 -22.04 -3.03 -19.45
C ILE A 74 -22.81 -3.99 -20.34
N PHE A 75 -23.88 -4.58 -19.83
CA PHE A 75 -24.74 -5.54 -20.54
C PHE A 75 -25.90 -4.83 -21.23
N GLY A 76 -25.65 -3.95 -22.19
CA GLY A 76 -26.67 -3.27 -22.99
C GLY A 76 -27.57 -2.29 -22.21
N GLU A 77 -28.01 -1.21 -22.85
CA GLU A 77 -28.89 -0.24 -22.25
C GLU A 77 -30.28 -0.86 -21.95
N GLY A 78 -30.73 -0.76 -20.71
CA GLY A 78 -32.10 -1.00 -20.30
C GLY A 78 -32.52 -2.45 -20.04
N ARG A 79 -31.60 -3.40 -19.94
CA ARG A 79 -31.94 -4.79 -19.63
C ARG A 79 -31.43 -5.19 -18.26
N ASP A 80 -32.34 -5.39 -17.31
CA ASP A 80 -32.04 -6.04 -16.03
C ASP A 80 -31.62 -7.50 -16.29
N MET A 81 -30.33 -7.81 -16.18
CA MET A 81 -29.85 -9.18 -16.26
C MET A 81 -29.97 -9.83 -14.88
N SER A 82 -30.59 -10.99 -14.83
CA SER A 82 -30.61 -11.79 -13.61
C SER A 82 -29.18 -12.21 -13.22
N GLY A 83 -28.91 -12.41 -11.94
CA GLY A 83 -27.61 -12.92 -11.48
C GLY A 83 -27.24 -14.27 -12.10
N LYS A 84 -28.22 -15.05 -12.61
CA LYS A 84 -28.01 -16.27 -13.38
C LYS A 84 -27.43 -15.99 -14.77
N GLU A 85 -27.95 -14.98 -15.47
CA GLU A 85 -27.44 -14.59 -16.80
C GLU A 85 -26.05 -14.00 -16.70
N GLN A 86 -25.75 -13.21 -15.68
CA GLN A 86 -24.42 -12.67 -15.44
C GLN A 86 -23.39 -13.78 -15.18
N ARG A 87 -23.74 -14.82 -14.39
CA ARG A 87 -22.84 -15.98 -14.19
C ARG A 87 -22.64 -16.77 -15.46
N ALA A 88 -23.70 -16.98 -16.24
CA ALA A 88 -23.60 -17.66 -17.52
C ALA A 88 -22.65 -16.96 -18.49
N TYR A 89 -22.43 -15.65 -18.31
CA TYR A 89 -21.47 -14.88 -19.11
C TYR A 89 -20.02 -15.33 -18.86
N ALA A 90 -19.63 -15.47 -17.59
CA ALA A 90 -18.30 -15.99 -17.23
C ALA A 90 -18.09 -17.44 -17.72
N GLU A 91 -19.11 -18.31 -17.54
CA GLU A 91 -19.08 -19.69 -18.03
C GLU A 91 -18.95 -19.77 -19.55
N GLN A 92 -19.62 -18.88 -20.27
CA GLN A 92 -19.55 -18.80 -21.74
C GLN A 92 -18.18 -18.31 -22.24
N LEU A 93 -17.49 -17.42 -21.51
CA LEU A 93 -16.13 -17.00 -21.82
C LEU A 93 -15.16 -18.19 -21.73
N VAL A 94 -15.20 -18.94 -20.62
CA VAL A 94 -14.39 -20.16 -20.45
C VAL A 94 -14.63 -21.18 -21.56
N ALA A 95 -15.89 -21.34 -21.98
CA ALA A 95 -16.24 -22.29 -23.04
C ALA A 95 -15.72 -21.88 -24.45
N ARG A 96 -15.52 -20.58 -24.71
CA ARG A 96 -15.13 -20.05 -26.02
C ARG A 96 -13.65 -19.75 -26.15
N VAL A 97 -12.98 -19.44 -25.05
CA VAL A 97 -11.56 -19.06 -25.03
C VAL A 97 -10.79 -20.10 -24.21
N PRO A 98 -10.17 -21.10 -24.87
CA PRO A 98 -9.52 -22.23 -24.19
C PRO A 98 -8.36 -21.84 -23.25
N GLU A 99 -7.77 -20.66 -23.45
CA GLU A 99 -6.71 -20.13 -22.61
C GLU A 99 -7.22 -19.59 -21.26
N ILE A 100 -8.54 -19.49 -21.08
CA ILE A 100 -9.15 -19.11 -19.81
C ILE A 100 -9.48 -20.37 -19.01
N GLU A 101 -8.75 -20.59 -17.91
CA GLU A 101 -9.03 -21.72 -17.00
C GLU A 101 -10.29 -21.46 -16.18
N GLN A 102 -10.49 -20.20 -15.75
CA GLN A 102 -11.57 -19.81 -14.87
C GLN A 102 -11.97 -18.36 -15.10
N ALA A 103 -13.25 -18.07 -14.94
CA ALA A 103 -13.79 -16.73 -15.00
C ALA A 103 -14.83 -16.52 -13.88
N THR A 104 -14.84 -15.33 -13.35
CA THR A 104 -15.86 -14.88 -12.38
C THR A 104 -16.30 -13.45 -12.69
N ASN A 105 -17.49 -13.12 -12.27
CA ASN A 105 -17.97 -11.76 -12.28
C ASN A 105 -18.64 -11.44 -10.95
N TYR A 106 -18.54 -10.20 -10.52
CA TYR A 106 -19.27 -9.71 -9.36
C TYR A 106 -19.63 -8.23 -9.53
N VAL A 107 -20.67 -7.83 -8.82
CA VAL A 107 -21.13 -6.44 -8.78
C VAL A 107 -20.83 -5.88 -7.40
N ILE A 108 -20.33 -4.66 -7.35
CA ILE A 108 -20.16 -3.92 -6.10
C ILE A 108 -21.36 -3.00 -5.95
N LEU A 109 -22.08 -3.14 -4.85
CA LEU A 109 -23.12 -2.22 -4.46
C LEU A 109 -22.54 -1.19 -3.49
N ASP A 110 -22.31 0.02 -4.00
CA ASP A 110 -21.79 1.16 -3.21
C ASP A 110 -22.91 1.97 -2.53
N GLU A 111 -24.17 1.60 -2.77
CA GLU A 111 -25.30 2.28 -2.14
C GLU A 111 -25.32 2.00 -0.64
N LEU A 112 -25.57 3.06 0.14
CA LEU A 112 -25.79 2.98 1.58
C LEU A 112 -26.99 2.06 1.86
N ARG A 113 -26.69 0.84 2.30
CA ARG A 113 -27.72 -0.11 2.69
C ARG A 113 -27.61 -0.40 4.19
N TYR A 114 -28.77 -0.48 4.82
CA TYR A 114 -28.86 -0.98 6.17
C TYR A 114 -28.96 -2.50 6.11
N ILE A 115 -28.19 -3.14 6.98
CA ILE A 115 -28.21 -4.58 7.21
C ILE A 115 -28.86 -4.78 8.57
N GLU A 116 -29.96 -5.54 8.60
CA GLU A 116 -30.72 -5.82 9.80
C GLU A 116 -30.49 -7.27 10.23
N THR A 117 -30.11 -7.49 11.50
CA THR A 117 -29.98 -8.82 12.09
C THR A 117 -31.36 -9.38 12.49
N ALA A 118 -31.44 -10.66 12.78
CA ALA A 118 -32.67 -11.29 13.26
C ALA A 118 -33.22 -10.65 14.55
N ASP A 119 -32.36 -10.08 15.38
CA ASP A 119 -32.70 -9.37 16.61
C ASP A 119 -33.25 -7.95 16.36
N GLY A 120 -33.23 -7.49 15.11
CA GLY A 120 -33.73 -6.17 14.70
C GLY A 120 -32.69 -5.04 14.79
N ASP A 121 -31.44 -5.35 15.08
CA ASP A 121 -30.36 -4.38 15.09
C ASP A 121 -30.01 -3.98 13.65
N LYS A 122 -29.84 -2.65 13.44
CA LYS A 122 -29.57 -2.07 12.12
C LYS A 122 -28.16 -1.54 12.04
N PHE A 123 -27.38 -2.08 11.14
CA PHE A 123 -26.02 -1.65 10.84
C PHE A 123 -25.97 -0.98 9.48
N LYS A 124 -25.30 0.16 9.42
CA LYS A 124 -24.97 0.80 8.14
C LYS A 124 -23.80 0.04 7.52
N SER A 125 -23.93 -0.37 6.27
CA SER A 125 -22.77 -0.88 5.51
C SER A 125 -21.85 0.30 5.18
N ASP A 126 -20.65 0.29 5.72
CA ASP A 126 -19.64 1.33 5.47
C ASP A 126 -18.70 0.94 4.32
N ARG A 127 -18.74 -0.34 3.93
CA ARG A 127 -17.95 -0.93 2.87
C ARG A 127 -18.86 -1.52 1.79
N ARG A 128 -18.23 -2.03 0.78
CA ARG A 128 -18.88 -2.56 -0.42
C ARG A 128 -19.57 -3.89 -0.16
N LEU A 129 -20.74 -4.06 -0.73
CA LEU A 129 -21.37 -5.37 -0.83
C LEU A 129 -20.98 -5.99 -2.17
N ALA A 130 -20.20 -7.06 -2.15
CA ALA A 130 -19.93 -7.85 -3.35
C ALA A 130 -21.15 -8.77 -3.60
N THR A 131 -21.83 -8.61 -4.71
CA THR A 131 -22.99 -9.41 -5.05
C THR A 131 -22.74 -10.24 -6.29
N ASN A 132 -23.55 -11.30 -6.47
CA ASN A 132 -23.41 -12.28 -7.53
C ASN A 132 -22.10 -13.08 -7.46
N THR A 133 -21.54 -13.17 -6.27
CA THR A 133 -20.37 -14.03 -6.02
C THR A 133 -20.81 -15.50 -6.10
N GLY A 134 -20.30 -16.21 -7.10
CA GLY A 134 -20.54 -17.66 -7.24
C GLY A 134 -19.36 -18.48 -6.71
N PRO A 135 -19.40 -19.82 -6.85
CA PRO A 135 -18.28 -20.69 -6.50
C PRO A 135 -16.98 -20.27 -7.17
N ALA A 136 -17.04 -19.83 -8.43
CA ALA A 136 -15.89 -19.37 -9.20
C ALA A 136 -15.18 -18.15 -8.55
N PHE A 137 -15.90 -17.31 -7.83
CA PHE A 137 -15.32 -16.21 -7.08
C PHE A 137 -14.40 -16.71 -5.95
N ALA A 138 -14.85 -17.74 -5.22
CA ALA A 138 -14.07 -18.36 -4.15
C ALA A 138 -12.89 -19.21 -4.67
N ASP A 139 -12.99 -19.71 -5.90
CA ASP A 139 -11.92 -20.49 -6.55
C ASP A 139 -10.86 -19.58 -7.21
N LEU A 140 -11.26 -18.37 -7.64
CA LEU A 140 -10.36 -17.42 -8.28
C LEU A 140 -9.57 -16.60 -7.26
N PHE A 141 -10.24 -16.16 -6.18
CA PHE A 141 -9.64 -15.33 -5.15
C PHE A 141 -9.37 -16.13 -3.87
N THR A 142 -8.20 -15.92 -3.28
CA THR A 142 -7.79 -16.62 -2.08
C THR A 142 -8.36 -15.93 -0.84
N PHE A 143 -9.18 -16.67 -0.07
CA PHE A 143 -9.70 -16.23 1.22
C PHE A 143 -9.46 -17.31 2.26
N GLU A 144 -8.89 -16.95 3.40
CA GLU A 144 -8.70 -17.86 4.51
C GLU A 144 -10.04 -18.01 5.27
N ARG A 145 -10.63 -19.22 5.22
CA ARG A 145 -11.86 -19.52 5.95
C ARG A 145 -11.57 -19.77 7.44
N THR A 146 -12.29 -19.07 8.30
CA THR A 146 -12.18 -19.23 9.76
C THR A 146 -13.28 -20.10 10.33
N GLN A 147 -14.53 -20.01 9.80
CA GLN A 147 -15.69 -20.76 10.29
C GLN A 147 -16.66 -21.09 9.14
N GLY A 148 -17.52 -22.07 9.37
CA GLY A 148 -18.62 -22.44 8.49
C GLY A 148 -18.24 -23.39 7.35
N ALA A 149 -19.03 -23.41 6.28
CA ALA A 149 -18.86 -24.29 5.12
C ALA A 149 -17.66 -23.88 4.25
N PRO A 150 -17.12 -24.77 3.39
CA PRO A 150 -16.19 -24.40 2.34
C PRO A 150 -16.77 -23.26 1.50
N LEU A 151 -15.93 -22.26 1.10
CA LEU A 151 -16.42 -21.03 0.46
C LEU A 151 -17.14 -21.30 -0.87
N THR A 152 -16.65 -22.26 -1.65
CA THR A 152 -17.27 -22.70 -2.90
C THR A 152 -18.65 -23.30 -2.68
N GLU A 153 -18.86 -24.01 -1.57
CA GLU A 153 -20.14 -24.56 -1.17
C GLU A 153 -21.06 -23.46 -0.62
N ALA A 154 -20.51 -22.60 0.26
CA ALA A 154 -21.25 -21.46 0.83
C ALA A 154 -21.81 -20.55 -0.27
N LEU A 155 -21.02 -20.20 -1.29
CA LEU A 155 -21.42 -19.33 -2.40
C LEU A 155 -22.18 -20.06 -3.53
N ARG A 156 -22.33 -21.39 -3.46
CA ARG A 156 -23.22 -22.14 -4.36
C ARG A 156 -24.68 -22.04 -3.93
N ALA A 157 -24.90 -21.92 -2.63
CA ALA A 157 -26.25 -21.85 -2.07
C ALA A 157 -26.89 -20.47 -2.39
N PRO A 158 -28.13 -20.44 -2.89
CA PRO A 158 -28.82 -19.17 -3.13
C PRO A 158 -29.13 -18.47 -1.79
N ARG A 159 -29.18 -17.15 -1.81
CA ARG A 159 -29.41 -16.31 -0.63
C ARG A 159 -28.43 -16.61 0.50
N SER A 160 -27.17 -16.76 0.17
CA SER A 160 -26.08 -16.98 1.12
C SER A 160 -25.20 -15.74 1.27
N ALA A 161 -24.59 -15.63 2.46
CA ALA A 161 -23.65 -14.60 2.78
C ALA A 161 -22.34 -15.20 3.32
N VAL A 162 -21.22 -14.62 2.94
CA VAL A 162 -19.91 -14.85 3.53
C VAL A 162 -19.43 -13.53 4.11
N LEU A 163 -18.97 -13.54 5.35
CA LEU A 163 -18.55 -12.35 6.09
C LEU A 163 -17.07 -12.40 6.45
N PRO A 164 -16.34 -11.26 6.38
CA PRO A 164 -15.08 -11.08 7.09
C PRO A 164 -15.29 -11.19 8.61
N ALA A 165 -14.25 -11.62 9.33
CA ALA A 165 -14.30 -11.81 10.77
C ALA A 165 -14.63 -10.53 11.56
N SER A 166 -14.14 -9.37 11.08
CA SER A 166 -14.47 -8.06 11.67
C SER A 166 -15.96 -7.74 11.52
N THR A 167 -16.54 -8.02 10.35
CA THR A 167 -17.96 -7.82 10.07
C THR A 167 -18.83 -8.76 10.89
N ALA A 168 -18.46 -10.04 10.98
CA ALA A 168 -19.15 -11.02 11.81
C ALA A 168 -19.17 -10.57 13.27
N ARG A 169 -18.05 -10.13 13.82
CA ARG A 169 -17.95 -9.62 15.19
C ARG A 169 -18.76 -8.33 15.38
N ARG A 170 -18.81 -7.46 14.38
CA ARG A 170 -19.58 -6.21 14.42
C ARG A 170 -21.09 -6.48 14.50
N TYR A 171 -21.61 -7.50 13.80
CA TYR A 171 -23.04 -7.78 13.72
C TYR A 171 -23.54 -8.72 14.82
N PHE A 172 -22.71 -9.68 15.23
CA PHE A 172 -23.10 -10.75 16.15
C PHE A 172 -22.33 -10.75 17.48
N GLY A 173 -21.34 -9.84 17.64
CA GLY A 173 -20.49 -9.84 18.83
C GLY A 173 -19.70 -11.12 18.97
N ASP A 174 -19.87 -11.81 20.10
CA ASP A 174 -19.24 -13.11 20.41
C ASP A 174 -20.14 -14.31 20.05
N ALA A 175 -21.35 -14.08 19.53
CA ALA A 175 -22.26 -15.15 19.12
C ALA A 175 -21.78 -15.84 17.83
N ASP A 176 -22.17 -17.10 17.63
CA ASP A 176 -21.88 -17.84 16.40
C ASP A 176 -22.71 -17.27 15.23
N PRO A 177 -22.09 -16.70 14.22
CA PRO A 177 -22.81 -16.11 13.09
C PRO A 177 -23.34 -17.15 12.09
N ILE A 178 -22.87 -18.42 12.15
CA ILE A 178 -23.19 -19.43 11.14
C ILE A 178 -24.64 -19.90 11.28
N GLY A 179 -25.40 -19.76 10.17
CA GLY A 179 -26.81 -20.08 10.11
C GLY A 179 -27.74 -18.91 10.44
N GLU A 180 -27.22 -17.81 10.98
CA GLU A 180 -27.97 -16.60 11.25
C GLU A 180 -28.45 -15.92 9.97
N THR A 181 -29.55 -15.20 10.07
CA THR A 181 -30.18 -14.49 8.93
C THR A 181 -29.92 -13.00 9.02
N LEU A 182 -29.52 -12.42 7.89
CA LEU A 182 -29.38 -10.98 7.70
C LEU A 182 -30.39 -10.51 6.68
N THR A 183 -31.03 -9.36 6.92
CA THR A 183 -31.95 -8.70 5.98
C THR A 183 -31.27 -7.51 5.33
N ILE A 184 -31.21 -7.50 4.00
CA ILE A 184 -30.62 -6.43 3.19
C ILE A 184 -31.70 -5.87 2.29
N GLY A 185 -32.26 -4.71 2.64
CA GLY A 185 -33.45 -4.19 2.00
C GLY A 185 -34.67 -5.12 2.18
N SER A 186 -35.12 -5.76 1.12
CA SER A 186 -36.21 -6.75 1.15
C SER A 186 -35.73 -8.20 1.05
N THR A 187 -34.41 -8.43 1.05
CA THR A 187 -33.83 -9.75 0.79
C THR A 187 -33.21 -10.32 2.07
N GLU A 188 -33.64 -11.50 2.46
CA GLU A 188 -33.05 -12.28 3.54
C GLU A 188 -31.94 -13.17 2.97
N VAL A 189 -30.80 -13.20 3.67
CA VAL A 189 -29.63 -14.04 3.34
C VAL A 189 -29.16 -14.76 4.59
N THR A 190 -28.68 -15.99 4.44
CA THR A 190 -28.16 -16.81 5.55
C THR A 190 -26.63 -16.77 5.54
N VAL A 191 -26.02 -16.53 6.69
CA VAL A 191 -24.57 -16.59 6.88
C VAL A 191 -24.10 -18.04 6.80
N ARG A 192 -23.22 -18.35 5.86
CA ARG A 192 -22.74 -19.70 5.60
C ARG A 192 -21.28 -19.93 5.94
N ALA A 193 -20.47 -18.86 5.87
CA ALA A 193 -19.07 -18.92 6.21
C ALA A 193 -18.55 -17.56 6.72
N VAL A 194 -17.50 -17.63 7.50
CA VAL A 194 -16.69 -16.49 7.92
C VAL A 194 -15.27 -16.67 7.41
N ILE A 195 -14.70 -15.62 6.86
CA ILE A 195 -13.31 -15.56 6.39
C ILE A 195 -12.47 -14.68 7.31
N ALA A 196 -11.15 -14.86 7.32
CA ALA A 196 -10.24 -13.87 7.88
C ALA A 196 -10.43 -12.53 7.15
N ASP A 197 -10.18 -11.43 7.82
CA ASP A 197 -10.26 -10.12 7.17
C ASP A 197 -9.26 -10.05 6.01
N PRO A 198 -9.70 -9.69 4.79
CA PRO A 198 -8.78 -9.50 3.68
C PRO A 198 -7.69 -8.49 4.02
N PRO A 199 -6.47 -8.65 3.51
CA PRO A 199 -5.40 -7.68 3.72
C PRO A 199 -5.84 -6.28 3.28
N PRO A 200 -5.50 -5.21 4.02
CA PRO A 200 -5.94 -3.85 3.68
C PRO A 200 -5.38 -3.33 2.35
N ASN A 201 -4.33 -3.96 1.81
CA ASN A 201 -3.82 -3.74 0.46
C ASN A 201 -4.39 -4.74 -0.54
N SER A 202 -5.68 -4.96 -0.48
CA SER A 202 -6.43 -5.75 -1.46
C SER A 202 -7.57 -4.93 -2.07
N ARG A 203 -7.78 -5.13 -3.34
CA ARG A 203 -8.93 -4.59 -4.09
C ARG A 203 -10.20 -5.39 -3.82
N ILE A 204 -10.03 -6.69 -3.57
CA ILE A 204 -11.14 -7.61 -3.35
C ILE A 204 -11.51 -7.60 -1.85
N THR A 205 -12.10 -6.48 -1.44
CA THR A 205 -12.58 -6.26 -0.07
C THR A 205 -14.07 -5.99 -0.07
N PHE A 206 -14.77 -6.54 0.93
CA PHE A 206 -16.23 -6.40 1.08
C PHE A 206 -16.63 -6.56 2.54
N ASP A 207 -17.79 -5.99 2.92
CA ASP A 207 -18.43 -6.30 4.20
C ASP A 207 -19.18 -7.65 4.13
N LEU A 208 -19.81 -7.93 2.99
CA LEU A 208 -20.49 -9.18 2.70
C LEU A 208 -20.24 -9.58 1.26
N ALA A 209 -19.92 -10.87 1.04
CA ALA A 209 -20.01 -11.50 -0.27
C ALA A 209 -21.34 -12.27 -0.34
N LEU A 210 -22.19 -11.90 -1.31
CA LEU A 210 -23.58 -12.32 -1.38
C LEU A 210 -23.86 -13.12 -2.65
N GLN A 211 -24.60 -14.20 -2.51
CA GLN A 211 -25.18 -14.93 -3.62
C GLN A 211 -26.66 -14.58 -3.74
N LEU A 212 -26.98 -13.57 -4.54
CA LEU A 212 -28.34 -13.12 -4.79
C LEU A 212 -28.89 -13.70 -6.10
N ARG A 213 -30.23 -13.82 -6.20
CA ARG A 213 -30.89 -14.25 -7.43
C ARG A 213 -31.00 -13.13 -8.45
N GLU A 214 -31.27 -11.93 -7.97
CA GLU A 214 -31.44 -10.73 -8.76
C GLU A 214 -30.46 -9.69 -8.28
N VAL A 215 -29.74 -9.09 -9.19
CA VAL A 215 -28.74 -8.07 -8.93
C VAL A 215 -29.08 -6.87 -9.80
N PRO A 216 -29.05 -5.63 -9.25
CA PRO A 216 -29.22 -4.43 -10.04
C PRO A 216 -28.22 -4.39 -11.21
N ASN A 217 -28.68 -3.92 -12.37
CA ASN A 217 -27.90 -3.93 -13.61
C ASN A 217 -26.99 -2.70 -13.73
N TRP A 218 -25.90 -2.67 -12.96
CA TRP A 218 -24.93 -1.57 -12.97
C TRP A 218 -23.59 -1.91 -13.62
N GLY A 219 -23.53 -3.00 -14.38
CA GLY A 219 -22.28 -3.53 -14.88
C GLY A 219 -21.57 -4.41 -13.84
N ALA A 220 -20.82 -5.38 -14.29
CA ALA A 220 -20.08 -6.29 -13.44
C ALA A 220 -18.59 -6.21 -13.73
N TYR A 221 -17.78 -6.36 -12.70
CA TYR A 221 -16.36 -6.60 -12.85
C TYR A 221 -16.14 -8.04 -13.28
N HIS A 222 -15.37 -8.23 -14.34
CA HIS A 222 -15.04 -9.54 -14.85
C HIS A 222 -13.57 -9.84 -14.62
N TYR A 223 -13.29 -10.95 -13.95
CA TYR A 223 -11.96 -11.45 -13.71
C TYR A 223 -11.81 -12.84 -14.31
N ILE A 224 -10.65 -13.09 -14.89
CA ILE A 224 -10.28 -14.37 -15.51
C ILE A 224 -8.93 -14.82 -14.98
N ARG A 225 -8.75 -16.14 -14.87
CA ARG A 225 -7.44 -16.75 -14.69
C ARG A 225 -7.04 -17.40 -15.99
N LEU A 226 -5.86 -17.02 -16.51
CA LEU A 226 -5.30 -17.59 -17.71
C LEU A 226 -4.54 -18.87 -17.40
N ALA A 227 -4.50 -19.77 -18.38
CA ALA A 227 -3.67 -20.96 -18.35
C ALA A 227 -2.18 -20.59 -18.21
N GLU A 228 -1.40 -21.49 -17.62
CA GLU A 228 0.03 -21.27 -17.43
C GLU A 228 0.73 -21.06 -18.79
N GLY A 229 1.47 -19.94 -18.89
CA GLY A 229 2.18 -19.56 -20.11
C GLY A 229 1.33 -18.92 -21.20
N ALA A 230 0.03 -18.67 -20.99
CA ALA A 230 -0.79 -17.93 -21.94
C ALA A 230 -0.38 -16.44 -21.98
N ASP A 231 -0.28 -15.91 -23.20
CA ASP A 231 0.04 -14.51 -23.43
C ASP A 231 -1.24 -13.66 -23.37
N PRO A 232 -1.38 -12.73 -22.39
CA PRO A 232 -2.58 -11.91 -22.25
C PRO A 232 -2.87 -11.05 -23.47
N ASP A 233 -1.86 -10.55 -24.17
CA ASP A 233 -2.01 -9.74 -25.39
C ASP A 233 -2.56 -10.56 -26.56
N ALA A 234 -2.22 -11.83 -26.62
CA ALA A 234 -2.77 -12.75 -27.63
C ALA A 234 -4.17 -13.25 -27.28
N VAL A 235 -4.54 -13.24 -25.99
CA VAL A 235 -5.86 -13.68 -25.52
C VAL A 235 -6.89 -12.55 -25.60
N ALA A 236 -6.52 -11.30 -25.38
CA ALA A 236 -7.43 -10.15 -25.37
C ALA A 236 -8.33 -10.07 -26.63
N PRO A 237 -7.82 -10.18 -27.87
CA PRO A 237 -8.66 -10.18 -29.07
C PRO A 237 -9.66 -11.34 -29.13
N LYS A 238 -9.31 -12.51 -28.55
CA LYS A 238 -10.21 -13.67 -28.48
C LYS A 238 -11.34 -13.43 -27.49
N VAL A 239 -11.04 -12.75 -26.37
CA VAL A 239 -12.03 -12.29 -25.39
C VAL A 239 -12.98 -11.31 -26.05
N THR A 240 -12.47 -10.30 -26.79
CA THR A 240 -13.29 -9.37 -27.56
C THR A 240 -14.25 -10.10 -28.50
N ALA A 241 -13.74 -11.00 -29.34
CA ALA A 241 -14.57 -11.79 -30.27
C ALA A 241 -15.65 -12.61 -29.54
N ALA A 242 -15.25 -13.30 -28.45
CA ALA A 242 -16.20 -14.08 -27.64
C ALA A 242 -17.30 -13.21 -27.03
N LEU A 243 -16.98 -11.99 -26.58
CA LEU A 243 -17.95 -11.05 -26.01
C LEU A 243 -18.94 -10.51 -27.06
N TYR A 244 -18.51 -10.31 -28.30
CA TYR A 244 -19.42 -9.98 -29.40
C TYR A 244 -20.40 -11.12 -29.72
N GLU A 245 -19.95 -12.38 -29.65
CA GLU A 245 -20.82 -13.53 -29.82
C GLU A 245 -21.84 -13.70 -28.67
N ILE A 246 -21.38 -13.48 -27.43
CA ILE A 246 -22.22 -13.60 -26.23
C ILE A 246 -23.25 -12.48 -26.16
N ASN A 247 -22.87 -11.26 -26.56
CA ASN A 247 -23.72 -10.07 -26.51
C ASN A 247 -23.86 -9.42 -27.90
N PRO A 248 -24.81 -9.87 -28.72
CA PRO A 248 -25.01 -9.31 -30.07
C PRO A 248 -25.39 -7.84 -30.12
N SER A 249 -25.86 -7.23 -29.02
CA SER A 249 -26.16 -5.80 -28.98
C SER A 249 -24.91 -4.91 -29.18
N ARG A 250 -23.73 -5.46 -28.93
CA ARG A 250 -22.43 -4.80 -29.23
C ARG A 250 -22.25 -4.55 -30.73
N LEU A 251 -22.81 -5.39 -31.58
CA LEU A 251 -22.78 -5.21 -33.04
C LEU A 251 -23.58 -4.00 -33.51
N GLU A 252 -24.57 -3.55 -32.75
CA GLU A 252 -25.33 -2.34 -33.06
C GLU A 252 -24.48 -1.10 -32.83
N VAL A 253 -23.71 -1.08 -31.76
CA VAL A 253 -22.76 0.01 -31.44
C VAL A 253 -21.61 0.06 -32.47
N GLU A 254 -21.13 -1.10 -32.91
CA GLU A 254 -20.10 -1.18 -33.95
C GLU A 254 -20.55 -0.59 -35.28
N LYS A 255 -21.84 -0.78 -35.63
CA LYS A 255 -22.44 -0.17 -36.86
C LYS A 255 -22.47 1.36 -36.82
N GLU A 256 -22.43 1.95 -35.64
CA GLU A 256 -22.31 3.38 -35.44
C GLU A 256 -20.86 3.88 -35.55
N GLY A 257 -19.90 2.99 -35.82
CA GLY A 257 -18.47 3.28 -35.96
C GLY A 257 -17.68 3.25 -34.65
N GLU A 258 -18.28 2.73 -33.57
CA GLU A 258 -17.65 2.62 -32.26
C GLU A 258 -17.50 1.16 -31.86
N ALA A 259 -16.39 0.51 -32.25
CA ALA A 259 -16.08 -0.85 -31.81
C ALA A 259 -15.58 -0.87 -30.36
N TYR A 260 -16.01 -1.88 -29.59
CA TYR A 260 -15.44 -2.18 -28.27
C TYR A 260 -14.21 -3.05 -28.41
N GLU A 261 -13.16 -2.74 -27.66
CA GLU A 261 -11.96 -3.56 -27.55
C GLU A 261 -11.72 -3.92 -26.08
N GLU A 262 -11.42 -5.16 -25.81
CA GLU A 262 -11.07 -5.61 -24.47
C GLU A 262 -9.56 -5.69 -24.29
N HIS A 263 -9.12 -5.21 -23.11
CA HIS A 263 -7.75 -5.34 -22.63
C HIS A 263 -7.73 -6.18 -21.36
N LEU A 264 -6.70 -7.01 -21.22
CA LEU A 264 -6.49 -7.80 -20.01
C LEU A 264 -5.49 -7.09 -19.11
N GLN A 265 -5.98 -6.64 -17.97
CA GLN A 265 -5.20 -5.92 -16.98
C GLN A 265 -4.84 -6.85 -15.82
N ALA A 266 -3.55 -7.09 -15.59
CA ALA A 266 -3.09 -7.94 -14.50
C ALA A 266 -3.61 -7.43 -13.14
N LEU A 267 -4.06 -8.33 -12.28
CA LEU A 267 -4.64 -8.00 -10.97
C LEU A 267 -3.69 -7.13 -10.13
N THR A 268 -2.41 -7.44 -10.13
CA THR A 268 -1.36 -6.72 -9.38
C THR A 268 -1.05 -5.33 -9.94
N ASP A 269 -1.37 -5.07 -11.21
CA ASP A 269 -1.04 -3.81 -11.88
C ASP A 269 -2.19 -2.81 -11.82
N ILE A 270 -3.41 -3.27 -11.50
CA ILE A 270 -4.60 -2.40 -11.48
C ILE A 270 -4.43 -1.20 -10.53
N HIS A 271 -3.72 -1.39 -9.41
CA HIS A 271 -3.52 -0.34 -8.41
C HIS A 271 -2.75 0.88 -8.96
N PHE A 272 -1.85 0.65 -9.91
CA PHE A 272 -1.02 1.69 -10.53
C PHE A 272 -1.46 2.08 -11.94
N ALA A 273 -2.48 1.43 -12.47
CA ALA A 273 -3.01 1.76 -13.78
C ALA A 273 -3.82 3.06 -13.77
N GLU A 274 -4.04 3.63 -14.95
CA GLU A 274 -4.97 4.73 -15.12
C GLU A 274 -6.38 4.30 -14.67
N ARG A 275 -7.09 5.23 -14.03
CA ARG A 275 -8.42 4.95 -13.51
C ARG A 275 -9.41 4.80 -14.64
N ALA A 276 -9.92 3.60 -14.83
CA ALA A 276 -11.05 3.35 -15.74
C ALA A 276 -12.36 3.94 -15.19
N LEU A 277 -13.30 4.24 -16.07
CA LEU A 277 -14.64 4.65 -15.66
C LEU A 277 -15.31 3.54 -14.86
N TYR A 278 -16.08 3.92 -13.86
CA TYR A 278 -16.75 3.03 -12.89
C TYR A 278 -15.79 2.18 -12.04
N ASP A 279 -14.51 2.55 -11.97
CA ASP A 279 -13.59 1.88 -11.05
C ASP A 279 -13.79 2.41 -9.62
N ALA A 280 -14.31 1.54 -8.78
CA ALA A 280 -14.62 1.84 -7.39
C ALA A 280 -13.41 1.71 -6.45
N SER A 281 -12.26 1.30 -6.95
CA SER A 281 -11.08 1.04 -6.13
C SER A 281 -10.08 2.20 -6.16
N PRO A 282 -9.31 2.41 -5.09
CA PRO A 282 -8.29 3.43 -5.07
C PRO A 282 -7.18 3.12 -6.08
N HIS A 283 -6.84 4.10 -6.90
CA HIS A 283 -5.69 4.08 -7.77
C HIS A 283 -4.61 5.00 -7.21
N ARG A 284 -3.36 4.66 -7.47
CA ARG A 284 -2.22 5.47 -7.08
C ARG A 284 -1.27 5.67 -8.27
N ASP A 285 -0.88 6.90 -8.52
CA ASP A 285 0.09 7.21 -9.56
C ASP A 285 1.44 6.56 -9.22
N PRO A 286 2.05 5.76 -10.12
CA PRO A 286 3.37 5.16 -9.92
C PRO A 286 4.46 6.16 -9.56
N ALA A 287 4.32 7.44 -9.93
CA ALA A 287 5.24 8.50 -9.56
C ALA A 287 5.45 8.63 -8.05
N TYR A 288 4.41 8.33 -7.25
CA TYR A 288 4.52 8.31 -5.79
C TYR A 288 5.58 7.32 -5.29
N LEU A 289 5.69 6.15 -5.91
CA LEU A 289 6.70 5.15 -5.54
C LEU A 289 8.10 5.69 -5.73
N TRP A 290 8.36 6.33 -6.87
CA TRP A 290 9.66 6.93 -7.18
C TRP A 290 9.99 8.10 -6.24
N VAL A 291 9.01 8.94 -5.93
CA VAL A 291 9.19 10.05 -4.97
C VAL A 291 9.54 9.51 -3.59
N PHE A 292 8.80 8.53 -3.08
CA PHE A 292 9.08 7.94 -1.76
C PHE A 292 10.43 7.19 -1.75
N ALA A 293 10.76 6.46 -2.81
CA ALA A 293 12.06 5.80 -2.95
C ALA A 293 13.22 6.81 -2.95
N ALA A 294 13.06 7.94 -3.67
CA ALA A 294 14.05 9.00 -3.70
C ALA A 294 14.21 9.67 -2.33
N ILE A 295 13.11 9.95 -1.62
CA ILE A 295 13.13 10.48 -0.24
C ILE A 295 13.83 9.50 0.68
N GLY A 296 13.50 8.20 0.63
CA GLY A 296 14.14 7.17 1.45
C GLY A 296 15.66 7.08 1.22
N LEU A 297 16.08 7.09 -0.05
CA LEU A 297 17.48 7.11 -0.43
C LEU A 297 18.20 8.37 0.09
N LEU A 298 17.57 9.52 -0.05
CA LEU A 298 18.10 10.79 0.40
C LEU A 298 18.29 10.82 1.92
N LEU A 299 17.30 10.37 2.69
CA LEU A 299 17.36 10.24 4.15
C LEU A 299 18.45 9.26 4.57
N LEU A 300 18.64 8.17 3.85
CA LEU A 300 19.72 7.22 4.07
C LEU A 300 21.09 7.86 3.89
N VAL A 301 21.28 8.63 2.81
CA VAL A 301 22.52 9.35 2.53
C VAL A 301 22.80 10.36 3.63
N ILE A 302 21.82 11.18 4.02
CA ILE A 302 21.95 12.17 5.09
C ILE A 302 22.34 11.49 6.42
N THR A 303 21.66 10.41 6.78
CA THR A 303 21.92 9.64 8.00
C THR A 303 23.33 9.07 8.00
N THR A 304 23.77 8.52 6.87
CA THR A 304 25.12 7.95 6.71
C THR A 304 26.20 9.03 6.82
N ILE A 305 26.00 10.18 6.17
CA ILE A 305 26.92 11.32 6.24
C ILE A 305 27.00 11.86 7.67
N ASN A 306 25.87 12.03 8.34
CA ASN A 306 25.83 12.51 9.71
C ASN A 306 26.60 11.58 10.66
N TYR A 307 26.34 10.28 10.53
CA TYR A 307 27.05 9.27 11.31
C TYR A 307 28.56 9.25 11.04
N ALA A 308 28.97 9.34 9.78
CA ALA A 308 30.39 9.41 9.39
C ALA A 308 31.08 10.67 9.94
N ASN A 309 30.41 11.84 9.88
CA ASN A 309 30.95 13.10 10.39
C ASN A 309 31.16 13.09 11.91
N LEU A 310 30.21 12.53 12.65
CA LEU A 310 30.31 12.36 14.09
C LEU A 310 31.40 11.32 14.43
N GLY A 311 31.51 10.25 13.65
CA GLY A 311 32.60 9.26 13.75
C GLY A 311 33.97 9.90 13.62
N LEU A 312 34.19 10.74 12.60
CA LEU A 312 35.46 11.45 12.39
C LEU A 312 35.84 12.34 13.59
N ALA A 313 34.89 13.03 14.19
CA ALA A 313 35.11 13.86 15.37
C ALA A 313 35.58 13.02 16.58
N LEU A 314 34.95 11.86 16.80
CA LEU A 314 35.33 10.94 17.89
C LEU A 314 36.69 10.37 17.69
N TYR A 315 37.01 9.99 16.45
CA TYR A 315 38.30 9.32 16.16
C TYR A 315 39.47 10.30 16.20
N ALA A 316 39.27 11.59 15.97
CA ALA A 316 40.28 12.61 16.15
C ALA A 316 40.83 12.64 17.59
N ASP A 317 39.98 12.41 18.59
CA ASP A 317 40.38 12.33 20.00
C ASP A 317 41.13 11.03 20.37
N ARG A 318 41.09 10.02 19.50
CA ARG A 318 41.74 8.72 19.71
C ARG A 318 43.08 8.57 18.95
N ASN A 319 43.55 9.67 18.34
CA ASN A 319 44.79 9.65 17.55
C ASN A 319 46.00 9.10 18.32
N ALA A 320 46.16 9.51 19.58
CA ALA A 320 47.25 9.03 20.42
C ALA A 320 47.18 7.51 20.68
N GLU A 321 45.99 6.98 20.99
CA GLU A 321 45.76 5.54 21.18
C GLU A 321 46.10 4.74 19.92
N ILE A 322 45.65 5.22 18.75
CA ILE A 322 45.90 4.61 17.46
C ILE A 322 47.39 4.69 17.11
N GLY A 323 48.05 5.83 17.42
CA GLY A 323 49.49 6.04 17.23
C GLY A 323 50.33 5.03 18.00
N VAL A 324 50.01 4.84 19.30
CA VAL A 324 50.71 3.82 20.15
C VAL A 324 50.54 2.42 19.58
N ARG A 325 49.32 2.03 19.17
CA ARG A 325 49.08 0.70 18.58
C ARG A 325 49.87 0.48 17.29
N LYS A 326 49.96 1.49 16.43
CA LYS A 326 50.76 1.43 15.21
C LYS A 326 52.26 1.33 15.52
N ALA A 327 52.73 2.07 16.52
CA ALA A 327 54.13 2.01 16.95
C ALA A 327 54.50 0.62 17.52
N MET A 328 53.55 -0.07 18.15
CA MET A 328 53.71 -1.45 18.63
C MET A 328 53.46 -2.53 17.56
N GLY A 329 53.39 -2.16 16.27
CA GLY A 329 53.27 -3.11 15.16
C GLY A 329 51.85 -3.48 14.76
N GLY A 330 50.84 -2.76 15.22
CA GLY A 330 49.42 -2.99 14.82
C GLY A 330 49.18 -2.76 13.33
N HIS A 331 48.62 -3.76 12.65
CA HIS A 331 48.32 -3.68 11.21
C HIS A 331 47.12 -2.75 10.92
N ARG A 332 47.18 -2.06 9.77
CA ARG A 332 46.16 -1.12 9.33
C ARG A 332 44.77 -1.78 9.25
N GLY A 333 44.68 -3.04 8.80
CA GLY A 333 43.46 -3.81 8.71
C GLY A 333 42.80 -4.11 10.07
N GLN A 334 43.62 -4.31 11.12
CA GLN A 334 43.12 -4.55 12.49
C GLN A 334 42.41 -3.30 13.06
N ILE A 335 43.02 -2.13 12.80
CA ILE A 335 42.45 -0.83 13.22
C ILE A 335 41.18 -0.53 12.45
N ALA A 336 41.19 -0.71 11.13
CA ALA A 336 40.00 -0.53 10.29
C ALA A 336 38.88 -1.49 10.68
N GLY A 337 39.18 -2.77 10.87
CA GLY A 337 38.21 -3.78 11.30
C GLY A 337 37.57 -3.47 12.65
N GLN A 338 38.33 -2.91 13.61
CA GLN A 338 37.78 -2.49 14.88
C GLN A 338 36.75 -1.37 14.71
N PHE A 339 37.02 -0.34 13.90
CA PHE A 339 36.07 0.77 13.64
C PHE A 339 34.83 0.31 12.91
N LEU A 340 34.97 -0.59 11.95
CA LEU A 340 33.85 -1.18 11.24
C LEU A 340 32.94 -1.98 12.19
N VAL A 341 33.53 -2.75 13.09
CA VAL A 341 32.76 -3.50 14.10
C VAL A 341 32.06 -2.55 15.08
N GLU A 342 32.73 -1.51 15.57
CA GLU A 342 32.14 -0.49 16.44
C GLU A 342 30.94 0.19 15.74
N ALA A 343 31.12 0.62 14.51
CA ALA A 343 30.08 1.29 13.72
C ALA A 343 28.90 0.37 13.40
N GLY A 344 29.19 -0.85 12.95
CA GLY A 344 28.17 -1.85 12.63
C GLY A 344 27.34 -2.26 13.85
N LEU A 345 27.97 -2.45 15.01
CA LEU A 345 27.27 -2.78 16.26
C LEU A 345 26.33 -1.67 16.71
N LEU A 346 26.78 -0.41 16.62
CA LEU A 346 25.94 0.72 16.99
C LEU A 346 24.74 0.84 16.04
N ALA A 347 24.97 0.70 14.73
CA ALA A 347 23.90 0.73 13.73
C ALA A 347 22.89 -0.40 13.95
N LEU A 348 23.35 -1.63 14.21
CA LEU A 348 22.48 -2.76 14.53
C LEU A 348 21.69 -2.56 15.83
N ALA A 349 22.32 -1.99 16.86
CA ALA A 349 21.62 -1.68 18.12
C ALA A 349 20.51 -0.63 17.94
N CYS A 350 20.58 0.21 16.90
CA CYS A 350 19.54 1.18 16.57
C CYS A 350 18.34 0.57 15.83
N VAL A 351 18.45 -0.63 15.24
CA VAL A 351 17.35 -1.26 14.48
C VAL A 351 16.09 -1.45 15.34
N PRO A 352 16.12 -2.09 16.52
CA PRO A 352 14.92 -2.22 17.34
C PRO A 352 14.34 -0.88 17.80
N LEU A 353 15.20 0.11 18.06
CA LEU A 353 14.75 1.46 18.41
C LEU A 353 14.07 2.14 17.21
N ALA A 354 14.63 1.97 16.02
CA ALA A 354 14.06 2.52 14.78
C ALA A 354 12.72 1.89 14.46
N LEU A 355 12.57 0.57 14.61
CA LEU A 355 11.29 -0.13 14.41
C LEU A 355 10.25 0.31 15.45
N GLY A 356 10.66 0.49 16.71
CA GLY A 356 9.79 1.03 17.77
C GLY A 356 9.32 2.47 17.48
N ALA A 357 10.24 3.32 17.02
CA ALA A 357 9.91 4.69 16.62
C ALA A 357 8.99 4.72 15.39
N CYS A 358 9.26 3.85 14.40
CA CYS A 358 8.39 3.67 13.23
C CYS A 358 6.98 3.23 13.65
N ALA A 359 6.86 2.25 14.54
CA ALA A 359 5.56 1.79 15.05
C ALA A 359 4.78 2.90 15.75
N ALA A 360 5.46 3.79 16.49
CA ALA A 360 4.84 4.92 17.16
C ALA A 360 4.30 5.99 16.20
N VAL A 361 4.97 6.19 15.05
CA VAL A 361 4.58 7.18 14.02
C VAL A 361 3.59 6.60 13.02
N LEU A 362 3.54 5.28 12.86
CA LEU A 362 2.74 4.59 11.86
C LEU A 362 1.24 4.96 11.85
N PRO A 363 0.53 5.14 12.98
CA PRO A 363 -0.87 5.56 12.95
C PRO A 363 -1.08 6.94 12.32
N ALA A 364 -0.21 7.91 12.64
CA ALA A 364 -0.26 9.23 12.04
C ALA A 364 0.06 9.20 10.53
N PHE A 365 1.02 8.37 10.15
CA PHE A 365 1.34 8.14 8.73
C PHE A 365 0.17 7.53 7.97
N ASN A 366 -0.47 6.51 8.53
CA ASN A 366 -1.65 5.87 7.94
C ASN A 366 -2.78 6.89 7.73
N ALA A 367 -3.05 7.72 8.74
CA ALA A 367 -4.08 8.77 8.63
C ALA A 367 -3.75 9.79 7.52
N LEU A 368 -2.47 10.16 7.37
CA LEU A 368 -2.04 11.11 6.33
C LEU A 368 -2.09 10.51 4.92
N MET A 369 -1.68 9.26 4.78
CA MET A 369 -1.56 8.58 3.47
C MET A 369 -2.83 7.85 3.04
N GLY A 370 -3.82 7.74 3.91
CA GLY A 370 -5.02 6.94 3.67
C GLY A 370 -4.72 5.45 3.56
N THR A 371 -3.75 4.95 4.35
CA THR A 371 -3.32 3.54 4.35
C THR A 371 -3.69 2.87 5.66
N GLU A 372 -3.71 1.53 5.67
CA GLU A 372 -3.96 0.73 6.87
C GLU A 372 -2.80 -0.25 7.12
N ILE A 373 -1.59 0.27 7.14
CA ILE A 373 -0.39 -0.55 7.37
C ILE A 373 -0.35 -1.00 8.84
N GLY A 374 -0.48 -2.31 9.07
CA GLY A 374 -0.42 -2.89 10.41
C GLY A 374 1.00 -2.91 10.98
N ALA A 375 1.16 -2.61 12.27
CA ALA A 375 2.46 -2.67 12.95
C ALA A 375 3.12 -4.07 12.90
N GLY A 376 2.34 -5.15 12.73
CA GLY A 376 2.84 -6.50 12.53
C GLY A 376 3.74 -6.66 11.30
N ARG A 377 3.59 -5.81 10.27
CA ARG A 377 4.48 -5.81 9.09
C ARG A 377 5.91 -5.45 9.44
N LEU A 378 6.14 -4.62 10.46
CA LEU A 378 7.48 -4.20 10.90
C LEU A 378 8.33 -5.37 11.42
N VAL A 379 7.70 -6.43 11.91
CA VAL A 379 8.39 -7.63 12.44
C VAL A 379 8.44 -8.79 11.44
N GLN A 380 7.97 -8.59 10.21
CA GLN A 380 8.11 -9.59 9.17
C GLN A 380 9.58 -9.87 8.82
N PRO A 381 9.96 -11.11 8.53
CA PRO A 381 11.35 -11.49 8.24
C PRO A 381 11.97 -10.67 7.10
N SER A 382 11.20 -10.31 6.08
CA SER A 382 11.63 -9.47 4.96
C SER A 382 12.03 -8.06 5.41
N VAL A 383 11.22 -7.42 6.25
CA VAL A 383 11.49 -6.07 6.79
C VAL A 383 12.67 -6.11 7.75
N LEU A 384 12.71 -7.10 8.66
CA LEU A 384 13.82 -7.26 9.59
C LEU A 384 15.15 -7.51 8.86
N GLY A 385 15.12 -8.34 7.81
CA GLY A 385 16.27 -8.60 6.96
C GLY A 385 16.75 -7.34 6.23
N ALA A 386 15.81 -6.60 5.61
CA ALA A 386 16.10 -5.34 4.91
C ALA A 386 16.70 -4.29 5.87
N MET A 387 16.08 -4.10 7.04
CA MET A 387 16.55 -3.15 8.05
C MET A 387 17.91 -3.52 8.63
N THR A 388 18.16 -4.81 8.86
CA THR A 388 19.47 -5.31 9.31
C THR A 388 20.53 -5.08 8.24
N GLY A 389 20.23 -5.40 6.98
CA GLY A 389 21.12 -5.14 5.85
C GLY A 389 21.40 -3.65 5.67
N LEU A 390 20.38 -2.79 5.79
CA LEU A 390 20.52 -1.36 5.71
C LEU A 390 21.40 -0.78 6.84
N ALA A 391 21.18 -1.22 8.09
CA ALA A 391 22.00 -0.82 9.23
C ALA A 391 23.45 -1.23 9.06
N LEU A 392 23.70 -2.44 8.56
CA LEU A 392 25.07 -2.90 8.25
C LEU A 392 25.70 -2.08 7.13
N LEU A 393 24.97 -1.73 6.09
CA LEU A 393 25.42 -0.87 4.99
C LEU A 393 25.81 0.52 5.51
N VAL A 394 24.95 1.14 6.31
CA VAL A 394 25.23 2.44 6.96
C VAL A 394 26.48 2.34 7.86
N GLY A 395 26.56 1.30 8.68
CA GLY A 395 27.71 1.05 9.55
C GLY A 395 29.00 0.86 8.77
N LEU A 396 28.97 0.13 7.64
CA LEU A 396 30.09 -0.11 6.76
C LEU A 396 30.58 1.19 6.08
N ILE A 397 29.68 1.96 5.50
CA ILE A 397 30.02 3.20 4.78
C ILE A 397 30.49 4.26 5.78
N ALA A 398 29.73 4.52 6.83
CA ALA A 398 30.03 5.56 7.82
C ALA A 398 31.24 5.22 8.68
N GLY A 399 31.44 3.94 9.03
CA GLY A 399 32.66 3.47 9.76
C GLY A 399 33.86 3.30 8.84
N GLY A 400 33.64 2.94 7.58
CA GLY A 400 34.70 2.68 6.60
C GLY A 400 35.51 3.92 6.24
N TYR A 401 34.85 5.05 6.01
CA TYR A 401 35.51 6.30 5.65
C TYR A 401 36.50 6.77 6.73
N PRO A 402 36.14 6.93 8.01
CA PRO A 402 37.09 7.25 9.07
C PRO A 402 38.19 6.18 9.23
N ALA A 403 37.83 4.91 9.16
CA ALA A 403 38.74 3.80 9.26
C ALA A 403 39.87 3.87 8.21
N LEU A 404 39.52 4.14 6.95
CA LEU A 404 40.47 4.28 5.85
C LEU A 404 41.38 5.51 6.02
N VAL A 405 40.81 6.65 6.42
CA VAL A 405 41.56 7.89 6.63
C VAL A 405 42.63 7.71 7.73
N LEU A 406 42.21 7.15 8.87
CA LEU A 406 43.14 6.96 10.02
C LEU A 406 44.11 5.81 9.81
N ALA A 407 43.68 4.75 9.12
CA ALA A 407 44.59 3.64 8.81
C ALA A 407 45.74 4.04 7.87
N ARG A 408 45.54 5.04 7.00
CA ARG A 408 46.57 5.53 6.06
C ARG A 408 47.57 6.52 6.68
N ARG A 409 47.23 7.21 7.79
CA ARG A 409 48.17 8.16 8.46
C ARG A 409 49.34 7.44 9.09
N ARG A 410 50.52 8.08 9.09
CA ARG A 410 51.72 7.56 9.77
C ARG A 410 51.58 7.69 11.28
N ALA A 411 52.26 6.81 12.06
CA ALA A 411 52.20 6.85 13.51
C ALA A 411 52.70 8.21 14.07
N VAL A 412 53.71 8.78 13.45
CA VAL A 412 54.32 10.07 13.85
C VAL A 412 53.32 11.24 13.69
N ASP A 413 52.49 11.22 12.63
CA ASP A 413 51.48 12.27 12.36
C ASP A 413 50.32 12.25 13.36
N LEU A 414 50.14 11.13 14.07
CA LEU A 414 49.12 10.95 15.09
C LEU A 414 49.51 11.45 16.49
N PHE A 415 50.79 11.63 16.76
CA PHE A 415 51.31 12.18 18.03
C PHE A 415 51.45 13.71 18.02
N GLY A 416 51.51 14.34 16.84
CA GLY A 416 51.64 15.78 16.70
C GLY A 416 50.31 16.50 17.03
N ARG A 417 50.36 17.50 17.88
CA ARG A 417 49.22 18.36 18.24
C ARG A 417 48.71 19.25 17.08
N SER A 418 49.21 19.05 15.88
CA SER A 418 49.01 19.92 14.72
C SER A 418 47.89 19.41 13.79
N LEU A 419 46.65 19.51 14.23
CA LEU A 419 45.54 19.57 13.31
C LEU A 419 45.24 21.00 12.84
N SER A 420 45.93 22.03 13.37
CA SER A 420 45.71 23.45 13.08
C SER A 420 46.78 24.17 12.28
N SER A 421 47.90 23.51 11.89
CA SER A 421 49.02 24.22 11.26
C SER A 421 49.53 23.52 9.98
N GLY A 422 48.65 23.10 9.13
CA GLY A 422 48.96 22.82 7.72
C GLY A 422 48.52 24.01 6.90
N GLY A 423 49.33 25.06 6.84
CA GLY A 423 49.19 26.15 5.88
C GLY A 423 49.30 25.60 4.45
N GLY A 424 48.17 25.48 3.80
CA GLY A 424 48.11 25.06 2.42
C GLY A 424 46.67 25.02 1.97
N ARG A 425 46.27 26.05 1.27
CA ARG A 425 44.97 26.20 0.54
C ARG A 425 43.75 25.80 1.36
N ARG A 426 42.95 26.80 1.76
CA ARG A 426 41.54 26.73 2.18
C ARG A 426 40.69 26.04 1.09
N GLY A 427 40.99 24.76 0.82
CA GLY A 427 40.15 23.91 0.02
C GLY A 427 38.97 23.46 0.88
N TRP A 428 37.79 23.53 0.34
CA TRP A 428 36.63 22.89 0.91
C TRP A 428 36.97 21.45 1.23
N SER A 429 37.01 21.09 2.53
CA SER A 429 37.13 19.69 2.89
C SER A 429 35.87 18.95 2.47
N VAL A 430 36.02 17.68 2.09
CA VAL A 430 34.89 16.80 1.76
C VAL A 430 33.77 16.92 2.83
N ARG A 431 34.15 17.09 4.08
CA ARG A 431 33.22 17.31 5.19
C ARG A 431 32.32 18.56 5.01
N HIS A 432 32.90 19.70 4.62
CA HIS A 432 32.14 20.93 4.40
C HIS A 432 31.20 20.80 3.19
N GLY A 433 31.65 20.11 2.14
CA GLY A 433 30.81 19.80 0.99
C GLY A 433 29.61 18.92 1.36
N LEU A 434 29.83 17.87 2.18
CA LEU A 434 28.77 16.99 2.66
C LEU A 434 27.77 17.73 3.58
N ILE A 435 28.24 18.60 4.46
CA ILE A 435 27.37 19.43 5.31
C ILE A 435 26.57 20.41 4.47
N ALA A 436 27.20 21.07 3.48
CA ALA A 436 26.50 21.97 2.58
C ALA A 436 25.40 21.24 1.80
N LEU A 437 25.69 20.03 1.27
CA LEU A 437 24.71 19.21 0.59
C LEU A 437 23.52 18.87 1.50
N GLN A 438 23.77 18.51 2.77
CA GLN A 438 22.73 18.27 3.76
C GLN A 438 21.81 19.47 3.94
N PHE A 439 22.38 20.68 4.07
CA PHE A 439 21.59 21.90 4.20
C PHE A 439 20.77 22.21 2.95
N VAL A 440 21.36 22.04 1.74
CA VAL A 440 20.65 22.22 0.48
C VAL A 440 19.42 21.31 0.40
N VAL A 441 19.60 20.04 0.76
CA VAL A 441 18.50 19.07 0.75
C VAL A 441 17.44 19.42 1.80
N LEU A 442 17.86 19.75 3.04
CA LEU A 442 16.92 20.11 4.12
C LEU A 442 16.09 21.35 3.76
N ILE A 443 16.74 22.38 3.24
CA ILE A 443 16.08 23.61 2.82
C ILE A 443 15.16 23.31 1.63
N GLY A 444 15.63 22.55 0.63
CA GLY A 444 14.84 22.18 -0.53
C GLY A 444 13.57 21.42 -0.16
N LEU A 445 13.70 20.35 0.64
CA LEU A 445 12.55 19.56 1.10
C LEU A 445 11.61 20.41 1.99
N GLY A 446 12.14 21.23 2.88
CA GLY A 446 11.35 22.12 3.72
C GLY A 446 10.54 23.14 2.89
N SER A 447 11.19 23.73 1.88
CA SER A 447 10.52 24.68 0.96
C SER A 447 9.43 24.00 0.12
N LEU A 448 9.70 22.80 -0.42
CA LEU A 448 8.72 22.02 -1.16
C LEU A 448 7.51 21.64 -0.27
N SER A 449 7.78 21.21 0.96
CA SER A 449 6.70 20.88 1.91
C SER A 449 5.86 22.08 2.26
N TRP A 450 6.48 23.27 2.43
CA TRP A 450 5.77 24.52 2.68
C TRP A 450 4.88 24.91 1.50
N VAL A 451 5.41 24.89 0.29
CA VAL A 451 4.65 25.22 -0.93
C VAL A 451 3.48 24.23 -1.12
N ALA A 452 3.71 22.93 -0.92
CA ALA A 452 2.64 21.93 -1.02
C ALA A 452 1.53 22.15 0.04
N TYR A 453 1.91 22.49 1.27
CA TYR A 453 0.96 22.81 2.34
C TYR A 453 0.14 24.07 2.00
N ASP A 454 0.82 25.14 1.56
CA ASP A 454 0.20 26.41 1.19
C ASP A 454 -0.78 26.21 0.02
N GLN A 455 -0.39 25.40 -0.98
CA GLN A 455 -1.24 25.08 -2.11
C GLN A 455 -2.47 24.24 -1.71
N LEU A 456 -2.32 23.29 -0.80
CA LEU A 456 -3.46 22.53 -0.26
C LEU A 456 -4.42 23.43 0.51
N THR A 457 -3.90 24.32 1.34
CA THR A 457 -4.71 25.29 2.09
C THR A 457 -5.45 26.22 1.13
N TYR A 458 -4.76 26.74 0.12
CA TYR A 458 -5.38 27.56 -0.91
C TYR A 458 -6.52 26.84 -1.63
N MET A 459 -6.32 25.57 -2.03
CA MET A 459 -7.37 24.77 -2.67
C MET A 459 -8.57 24.47 -1.76
N GLN A 460 -8.36 24.39 -0.45
CA GLN A 460 -9.43 24.18 0.54
C GLN A 460 -10.18 25.46 0.87
N ASP A 461 -9.49 26.59 0.90
CA ASP A 461 -10.05 27.89 1.26
C ASP A 461 -10.70 28.61 0.05
N GLU A 462 -10.28 28.29 -1.17
CA GLU A 462 -10.88 28.85 -2.37
C GLU A 462 -12.27 28.23 -2.59
N GLY A 463 -13.29 29.04 -2.35
CA GLY A 463 -14.69 28.59 -2.44
C GLY A 463 -15.01 28.06 -3.84
N LEU A 464 -15.79 27.00 -3.89
CA LEU A 464 -16.31 26.37 -5.12
C LEU A 464 -17.18 27.31 -5.99
N GLY A 465 -17.23 28.62 -5.69
CA GLY A 465 -18.04 29.59 -6.37
C GLY A 465 -19.51 29.61 -5.94
N TYR A 466 -19.87 28.76 -4.97
CA TYR A 466 -21.21 28.74 -4.34
C TYR A 466 -21.06 28.43 -2.84
N ASP A 467 -22.00 28.92 -2.04
CA ASP A 467 -22.03 28.68 -0.59
C ASP A 467 -22.45 27.24 -0.30
N THR A 468 -21.51 26.44 0.19
CA THR A 468 -21.74 25.03 0.54
C THR A 468 -22.24 24.81 1.96
N ALA A 469 -22.21 25.84 2.80
CA ALA A 469 -22.45 25.70 4.24
C ALA A 469 -23.89 25.25 4.56
N ASN A 470 -24.85 25.52 3.66
CA ASN A 470 -26.26 25.21 3.83
C ASN A 470 -26.84 24.35 2.71
N VAL A 471 -25.98 23.73 1.87
CA VAL A 471 -26.45 22.88 0.76
C VAL A 471 -26.38 21.41 1.16
N VAL A 472 -27.52 20.74 1.18
CA VAL A 472 -27.63 19.30 1.39
C VAL A 472 -27.87 18.61 0.05
N ARG A 473 -26.94 17.79 -0.39
CA ARG A 473 -27.10 16.93 -1.56
C ARG A 473 -27.67 15.58 -1.14
N THR A 474 -28.77 15.19 -1.72
CA THR A 474 -29.35 13.85 -1.53
C THR A 474 -29.56 13.17 -2.86
N ASN A 475 -29.33 11.85 -2.90
CA ASN A 475 -29.70 11.03 -4.05
C ASN A 475 -31.11 10.48 -3.82
N PHE A 476 -31.99 10.70 -4.76
CA PHE A 476 -33.34 10.20 -4.70
C PHE A 476 -33.49 9.02 -5.67
N SER A 477 -33.89 7.86 -5.13
CA SER A 477 -34.19 6.67 -5.90
C SER A 477 -35.70 6.42 -5.87
N GLY A 478 -36.42 6.85 -6.91
CA GLY A 478 -37.84 6.69 -7.02
C GLY A 478 -38.34 7.12 -8.41
N ASP A 479 -39.63 6.83 -8.70
CA ASP A 479 -40.26 7.29 -9.94
C ASP A 479 -40.50 8.81 -9.91
N SER A 480 -40.90 9.37 -11.03
CA SER A 480 -41.16 10.81 -11.16
C SER A 480 -42.27 11.31 -10.22
N THR A 481 -43.22 10.45 -9.85
CA THR A 481 -44.30 10.79 -8.93
C THR A 481 -43.80 10.88 -7.49
N ALA A 482 -43.03 9.92 -7.08
CA ALA A 482 -42.37 9.93 -5.77
C ALA A 482 -41.39 11.10 -5.62
N TYR A 483 -40.64 11.46 -6.68
CA TYR A 483 -39.81 12.64 -6.70
C TYR A 483 -40.58 13.93 -6.49
N GLN A 484 -41.71 14.11 -7.20
CA GLN A 484 -42.54 15.29 -7.04
C GLN A 484 -43.13 15.40 -5.63
N GLN A 485 -43.54 14.29 -5.04
CA GLN A 485 -44.04 14.27 -3.65
C GLN A 485 -42.94 14.59 -2.64
N PHE A 486 -41.71 14.06 -2.85
CA PHE A 486 -40.55 14.36 -2.02
C PHE A 486 -40.21 15.85 -2.09
N ARG A 487 -40.08 16.40 -3.31
CA ARG A 487 -39.82 17.80 -3.56
C ARG A 487 -40.89 18.71 -2.88
N GLN A 488 -42.17 18.40 -3.04
CA GLN A 488 -43.26 19.17 -2.43
C GLN A 488 -43.21 19.15 -0.89
N ARG A 489 -42.78 18.04 -0.30
CA ARG A 489 -42.55 17.96 1.18
C ARG A 489 -41.36 18.77 1.62
N LEU A 490 -40.28 18.81 0.83
CA LEU A 490 -39.12 19.64 1.15
C LEU A 490 -39.46 21.13 1.06
N GLU A 491 -40.17 21.56 0.01
CA GLU A 491 -40.65 22.95 -0.16
C GLU A 491 -41.60 23.41 0.95
N GLN A 492 -42.29 22.49 1.62
CA GLN A 492 -43.16 22.76 2.76
C GLN A 492 -42.42 22.76 4.10
N SER A 493 -41.17 22.37 4.12
CA SER A 493 -40.37 22.33 5.34
C SER A 493 -39.73 23.70 5.62
N ALA A 494 -40.00 24.26 6.80
CA ALA A 494 -39.41 25.53 7.24
C ALA A 494 -37.87 25.49 7.42
N ALA A 495 -37.27 24.32 7.25
CA ALA A 495 -35.82 24.11 7.37
C ALA A 495 -35.13 24.14 5.99
N VAL A 496 -35.84 24.29 4.89
CA VAL A 496 -35.31 24.29 3.52
C VAL A 496 -35.73 25.60 2.84
N ASP A 497 -34.73 26.43 2.58
CA ASP A 497 -34.89 27.67 1.80
C ASP A 497 -34.51 27.40 0.33
N GLY A 498 -35.50 27.24 -0.54
CA GLY A 498 -35.35 27.23 -1.99
C GLY A 498 -35.11 25.92 -2.64
#